data_9198647c8c1cec2c8fca2a5967f59b37
#
_entry.id   9198647c8c1cec2c8fca2a5967f59b37
#
_cell.length_a   1.000
_cell.length_b   1.000
_cell.length_c   1.000
_cell.angle_alpha   90.00
_cell.angle_beta   90.00
_cell.angle_gamma   90.00
#
_symmetry.space_group_name_H-M   'P 1'
#
loop_
_entity.id
_entity.type
_entity.pdbx_description
1 polymer ?
#
loop_
_entity_poly.entity_id
_entity_poly.type
_entity_poly.pdbx_seq_one_letter_code
_entity_poly.pdbx_strand_id
1 'polypeptide(L)'
;MDQNPVNPPHTEPSPRILGSVLVRALILLVIFLGLAVVLDPAGALGKVSLYNNLIPGRDRFPYGENPQKSYSMTINDLDAMFASHQVSQPKQADEFKVFIFGDSSVWGTLLSNEQTFAGMLNEQAIKTCDGRQFVFYNLGYPTLSLQKDALFINHAMKYEPDLILWPLTLESFPGMNPSTSPLLGFNREEVKRLFPASDLPAEKDQTIWDRVQEQRRGLADWIRFQIYGVMWAATGIDQDLFQEWQPAQRDFDPDSTFNNKEKFDLAAALDFTPLTTGINLAGDTPVWLVNEPILISSGENSAIRYNFFYPRWAYDDYRQALQDEANANGWTYLDLWNLVPEGEFTNSAIHLTPVGQRLLADRIAREIERNLECE
;
A
#
# COMPACT_ATOMS: atom_id res chain seq x y z
N MET A 1 29.39 -63.61 -34.15
CA MET A 1 28.08 -63.94 -33.59
C MET A 1 27.57 -62.67 -32.96
N ASP A 2 26.83 -61.89 -33.77
CA ASP A 2 26.19 -60.62 -33.36
C ASP A 2 24.86 -60.97 -32.72
N GLN A 3 24.70 -60.66 -31.42
CA GLN A 3 23.40 -60.72 -30.74
C GLN A 3 22.83 -59.26 -30.76
N ASN A 4 21.91 -59.03 -31.67
CA ASN A 4 21.06 -57.86 -31.62
C ASN A 4 20.19 -57.89 -30.34
N PRO A 5 20.13 -56.82 -29.55
CA PRO A 5 19.24 -56.71 -28.43
C PRO A 5 17.78 -56.62 -28.95
N VAL A 6 16.95 -57.61 -28.61
CA VAL A 6 15.51 -57.62 -28.87
C VAL A 6 14.87 -56.56 -27.97
N ASN A 7 14.40 -55.49 -28.59
CA ASN A 7 13.57 -54.48 -27.92
C ASN A 7 12.26 -55.16 -27.46
N PRO A 8 11.83 -55.01 -26.20
CA PRO A 8 10.55 -55.53 -25.75
C PRO A 8 9.41 -54.84 -26.54
N PRO A 9 8.34 -55.59 -26.88
CA PRO A 9 7.22 -55.05 -27.63
C PRO A 9 6.56 -53.94 -26.85
N HIS A 10 6.45 -52.76 -27.42
CA HIS A 10 5.60 -51.67 -26.92
C HIS A 10 4.13 -52.11 -27.02
N THR A 11 3.59 -52.60 -25.90
CA THR A 11 2.18 -52.94 -25.80
C THR A 11 1.40 -51.62 -25.65
N GLU A 12 0.74 -51.18 -26.69
CA GLU A 12 -0.20 -50.06 -26.61
C GLU A 12 -1.32 -50.40 -25.60
N PRO A 13 -1.64 -49.49 -24.66
CA PRO A 13 -2.71 -49.74 -23.71
C PRO A 13 -4.04 -49.95 -24.42
N SER A 14 -4.76 -50.97 -24.04
CA SER A 14 -6.05 -51.27 -24.67
C SER A 14 -7.03 -50.10 -24.53
N PRO A 15 -7.89 -49.82 -25.53
CA PRO A 15 -8.86 -48.70 -25.49
C PRO A 15 -9.75 -48.70 -24.24
N ARG A 16 -10.01 -49.84 -23.65
CA ARG A 16 -10.78 -50.00 -22.40
C ARG A 16 -10.02 -49.48 -21.16
N ILE A 17 -8.73 -49.70 -21.12
CA ILE A 17 -7.87 -49.18 -20.02
C ILE A 17 -7.81 -47.67 -20.13
N LEU A 18 -7.59 -47.11 -21.31
CA LEU A 18 -7.55 -45.69 -21.58
C LEU A 18 -8.86 -44.99 -21.18
N GLY A 19 -10.01 -45.56 -21.57
CA GLY A 19 -11.34 -45.06 -21.20
C GLY A 19 -11.58 -45.07 -19.69
N SER A 20 -11.18 -46.16 -19.02
CA SER A 20 -11.29 -46.22 -17.54
C SER A 20 -10.42 -45.20 -16.82
N VAL A 21 -9.20 -44.94 -17.31
CA VAL A 21 -8.29 -43.92 -16.75
C VAL A 21 -8.88 -42.52 -16.95
N LEU A 22 -9.41 -42.23 -18.14
CA LEU A 22 -10.02 -40.92 -18.43
C LEU A 22 -11.25 -40.64 -17.54
N VAL A 23 -12.14 -41.65 -17.37
CA VAL A 23 -13.31 -41.50 -16.48
C VAL A 23 -12.91 -41.27 -15.03
N ARG A 24 -11.91 -41.98 -14.51
CA ARG A 24 -11.41 -41.78 -13.16
C ARG A 24 -10.75 -40.41 -13.00
N ALA A 25 -9.95 -39.99 -13.97
CA ALA A 25 -9.35 -38.67 -14.00
C ALA A 25 -10.40 -37.55 -13.99
N LEU A 26 -11.47 -37.69 -14.77
CA LEU A 26 -12.58 -36.75 -14.80
C LEU A 26 -13.32 -36.69 -13.45
N ILE A 27 -13.60 -37.83 -12.84
CA ILE A 27 -14.25 -37.89 -11.52
C ILE A 27 -13.36 -37.21 -10.47
N LEU A 28 -12.06 -37.49 -10.44
CA LEU A 28 -11.12 -36.87 -9.53
C LEU A 28 -11.03 -35.34 -9.75
N LEU A 29 -11.04 -34.91 -11.02
CA LEU A 29 -11.06 -33.50 -11.37
C LEU A 29 -12.33 -32.80 -10.85
N VAL A 30 -13.51 -33.42 -11.03
CA VAL A 30 -14.79 -32.87 -10.55
C VAL A 30 -14.80 -32.78 -9.02
N ILE A 31 -14.32 -33.83 -8.33
CA ILE A 31 -14.19 -33.84 -6.87
C ILE A 31 -13.21 -32.74 -6.41
N PHE A 32 -12.05 -32.62 -7.06
CA PHE A 32 -11.05 -31.60 -6.73
C PHE A 32 -11.61 -30.18 -6.91
N LEU A 33 -12.29 -29.91 -8.04
CA LEU A 33 -12.92 -28.61 -8.29
C LEU A 33 -14.04 -28.32 -7.27
N GLY A 34 -14.86 -29.32 -6.94
CA GLY A 34 -15.89 -29.17 -5.89
C GLY A 34 -15.30 -28.87 -4.51
N LEU A 35 -14.25 -29.56 -4.12
CA LEU A 35 -13.53 -29.30 -2.87
C LEU A 35 -12.86 -27.90 -2.89
N ALA A 36 -12.27 -27.50 -4.01
CA ALA A 36 -11.64 -26.20 -4.15
C ALA A 36 -12.64 -25.04 -3.96
N VAL A 37 -13.90 -25.21 -4.42
CA VAL A 37 -14.96 -24.21 -4.23
C VAL A 37 -15.44 -24.12 -2.77
N VAL A 38 -15.49 -25.27 -2.08
CA VAL A 38 -16.01 -25.36 -0.70
C VAL A 38 -14.98 -24.96 0.34
N LEU A 39 -13.72 -25.34 0.13
CA LEU A 39 -12.64 -25.18 1.12
C LEU A 39 -11.85 -23.88 0.98
N ASP A 40 -12.06 -23.12 -0.12
CA ASP A 40 -11.29 -21.93 -0.45
C ASP A 40 -9.77 -22.08 -0.19
N PRO A 41 -9.11 -23.06 -0.85
CA PRO A 41 -7.70 -23.34 -0.57
C PRO A 41 -6.79 -22.16 -0.98
N ALA A 42 -7.19 -21.32 -1.91
CA ALA A 42 -6.41 -20.16 -2.33
C ALA A 42 -6.26 -19.16 -1.19
N GLY A 43 -7.34 -18.85 -0.46
CA GLY A 43 -7.29 -17.99 0.71
C GLY A 43 -6.43 -18.56 1.84
N ALA A 44 -6.58 -19.86 2.14
CA ALA A 44 -5.78 -20.53 3.17
C ALA A 44 -4.28 -20.62 2.82
N LEU A 45 -3.96 -20.85 1.54
CA LEU A 45 -2.59 -20.93 1.04
C LEU A 45 -1.93 -19.55 0.88
N GLY A 46 -2.69 -18.47 0.82
CA GLY A 46 -2.19 -17.11 0.67
C GLY A 46 -1.13 -16.74 1.73
N LYS A 47 -1.29 -17.28 2.94
CA LYS A 47 -0.35 -17.06 4.06
C LYS A 47 0.96 -17.86 3.93
N VAL A 48 1.00 -18.88 3.08
CA VAL A 48 2.17 -19.73 2.86
C VAL A 48 2.97 -19.21 1.68
N SER A 49 4.11 -18.60 1.93
CA SER A 49 4.93 -17.98 0.91
C SER A 49 6.41 -18.29 1.10
N LEU A 50 7.04 -18.85 0.05
CA LEU A 50 8.51 -18.96 -0.02
C LEU A 50 9.17 -17.59 -0.06
N TYR A 51 8.51 -16.62 -0.67
CA TYR A 51 8.91 -15.22 -0.71
C TYR A 51 9.16 -14.65 0.69
N ASN A 52 8.23 -14.86 1.63
CA ASN A 52 8.37 -14.38 3.00
C ASN A 52 9.43 -15.15 3.81
N ASN A 53 9.61 -16.45 3.51
CA ASN A 53 10.51 -17.30 4.28
C ASN A 53 11.96 -17.26 3.81
N LEU A 54 12.21 -17.11 2.51
CA LEU A 54 13.57 -17.15 1.93
C LEU A 54 14.24 -15.78 1.95
N ILE A 55 13.48 -14.72 1.74
CA ILE A 55 13.98 -13.34 1.72
C ILE A 55 13.01 -12.47 2.53
N PRO A 56 12.97 -12.63 3.85
CA PRO A 56 12.12 -11.83 4.73
C PRO A 56 12.67 -10.42 4.88
N GLY A 57 11.84 -9.51 5.40
CA GLY A 57 12.31 -8.20 5.83
C GLY A 57 12.45 -7.20 4.68
N ARG A 58 11.44 -7.12 3.82
CA ARG A 58 11.34 -6.07 2.79
C ARG A 58 11.20 -4.70 3.44
N ASP A 59 11.86 -3.68 2.88
CA ASP A 59 11.79 -2.30 3.40
C ASP A 59 10.49 -1.60 3.04
N ARG A 60 9.82 -2.04 1.97
CA ARG A 60 8.53 -1.53 1.49
C ARG A 60 7.60 -2.68 1.17
N PHE A 61 6.30 -2.43 1.21
CA PHE A 61 5.33 -3.40 0.73
C PHE A 61 5.53 -3.70 -0.76
N PRO A 62 5.43 -4.97 -1.18
CA PRO A 62 5.53 -5.32 -2.59
C PRO A 62 4.37 -4.71 -3.38
N TYR A 63 4.69 -3.95 -4.42
CA TYR A 63 3.69 -3.39 -5.34
C TYR A 63 3.70 -4.11 -6.69
N GLY A 64 4.88 -4.52 -7.17
CA GLY A 64 5.14 -5.37 -8.33
C GLY A 64 4.92 -4.72 -9.70
N GLU A 65 5.24 -5.46 -10.74
CA GLU A 65 5.14 -5.00 -12.14
C GLU A 65 3.70 -4.72 -12.59
N ASN A 66 2.75 -5.48 -12.07
CA ASN A 66 1.33 -5.29 -12.37
C ASN A 66 0.49 -5.71 -11.15
N PRO A 67 0.29 -4.80 -10.19
CA PRO A 67 -0.39 -5.10 -8.93
C PRO A 67 -1.83 -5.60 -9.13
N GLN A 68 -2.49 -5.19 -10.22
CA GLN A 68 -3.85 -5.63 -10.52
C GLN A 68 -3.93 -7.08 -11.01
N LYS A 69 -2.83 -7.65 -11.48
CA LYS A 69 -2.82 -8.99 -12.11
C LYS A 69 -1.96 -10.01 -11.38
N SER A 70 -0.83 -9.61 -10.84
CA SER A 70 0.23 -10.54 -10.46
C SER A 70 0.38 -10.78 -8.97
N TYR A 71 -0.13 -9.86 -8.14
CA TYR A 71 0.14 -9.86 -6.71
C TYR A 71 -1.13 -9.95 -5.85
N SER A 72 -2.19 -10.44 -6.47
CA SER A 72 -3.50 -10.55 -5.86
C SER A 72 -3.49 -11.24 -4.49
N MET A 73 -2.61 -12.22 -4.28
CA MET A 73 -2.58 -12.96 -3.02
C MET A 73 -2.03 -12.17 -1.84
N THR A 74 -1.03 -11.30 -2.05
CA THR A 74 -0.54 -10.42 -1.00
C THR A 74 -1.49 -9.26 -0.73
N ILE A 75 -2.17 -8.77 -1.76
CA ILE A 75 -3.19 -7.71 -1.64
C ILE A 75 -4.45 -8.22 -0.94
N ASN A 76 -4.83 -9.49 -1.17
CA ASN A 76 -6.01 -10.12 -0.59
C ASN A 76 -5.79 -10.62 0.84
N ASP A 77 -4.54 -10.76 1.26
CA ASP A 77 -4.16 -11.24 2.59
C ASP A 77 -3.16 -10.27 3.23
N LEU A 78 -3.67 -9.35 4.03
CA LEU A 78 -2.85 -8.35 4.72
C LEU A 78 -1.85 -9.00 5.68
N ASP A 79 -2.17 -10.12 6.30
CA ASP A 79 -1.22 -10.83 7.15
C ASP A 79 -0.02 -11.34 6.35
N ALA A 80 -0.24 -11.85 5.13
CA ALA A 80 0.84 -12.25 4.24
C ALA A 80 1.65 -11.03 3.74
N MET A 81 0.97 -9.93 3.45
CA MET A 81 1.60 -8.69 3.03
C MET A 81 2.51 -8.11 4.13
N PHE A 82 2.00 -8.01 5.36
CA PHE A 82 2.79 -7.55 6.50
C PHE A 82 3.92 -8.52 6.88
N ALA A 83 3.71 -9.84 6.75
CA ALA A 83 4.75 -10.84 6.98
C ALA A 83 5.93 -10.73 6.01
N SER A 84 5.75 -10.14 4.83
CA SER A 84 6.84 -9.87 3.88
C SER A 84 7.74 -8.71 4.30
N HIS A 85 7.25 -7.82 5.15
CA HIS A 85 7.90 -6.58 5.53
C HIS A 85 8.75 -6.74 6.79
N GLN A 86 9.84 -5.96 6.90
CA GLN A 86 10.72 -5.95 8.08
C GLN A 86 9.99 -5.63 9.40
N VAL A 87 8.85 -4.94 9.35
CA VAL A 87 8.02 -4.65 10.53
C VAL A 87 7.59 -5.91 11.28
N SER A 88 7.50 -7.06 10.58
CA SER A 88 7.14 -8.36 11.17
C SER A 88 8.25 -8.97 12.04
N GLN A 89 9.45 -8.42 11.99
CA GLN A 89 10.55 -8.89 12.83
C GLN A 89 10.33 -8.48 14.29
N PRO A 90 10.80 -9.29 15.25
CA PRO A 90 10.69 -8.96 16.67
C PRO A 90 11.32 -7.60 16.98
N LYS A 91 10.63 -6.79 17.80
CA LYS A 91 11.15 -5.52 18.29
C LYS A 91 12.41 -5.74 19.11
N GLN A 92 13.46 -4.97 18.80
CA GLN A 92 14.68 -4.98 19.59
C GLN A 92 14.49 -4.19 20.90
N ALA A 93 15.26 -4.54 21.94
CA ALA A 93 15.11 -3.91 23.25
C ALA A 93 15.50 -2.41 23.26
N ASP A 94 16.39 -2.01 22.36
CA ASP A 94 16.87 -0.63 22.18
C ASP A 94 16.18 0.11 21.02
N GLU A 95 15.03 -0.40 20.57
CA GLU A 95 14.30 0.13 19.44
C GLU A 95 13.09 0.96 19.88
N PHE A 96 12.94 2.16 19.28
CA PHE A 96 11.73 2.96 19.29
C PHE A 96 11.10 2.87 17.90
N LYS A 97 10.03 2.09 17.77
CA LYS A 97 9.38 1.79 16.48
C LYS A 97 8.51 2.94 16.01
N VAL A 98 8.80 3.48 14.82
CA VAL A 98 7.96 4.48 14.17
C VAL A 98 7.38 3.91 12.88
N PHE A 99 6.06 3.89 12.77
CA PHE A 99 5.38 3.44 11.56
C PHE A 99 4.97 4.64 10.71
N ILE A 100 5.28 4.60 9.42
CA ILE A 100 4.91 5.65 8.46
C ILE A 100 3.91 5.06 7.48
N PHE A 101 2.64 5.48 7.59
CA PHE A 101 1.59 5.12 6.65
C PHE A 101 1.48 6.18 5.56
N GLY A 102 0.80 5.87 4.48
CA GLY A 102 0.54 6.80 3.39
C GLY A 102 0.48 6.11 2.02
N ASP A 103 0.64 6.90 0.99
CA ASP A 103 0.47 6.49 -0.40
C ASP A 103 1.82 6.26 -1.14
N SER A 104 1.82 6.55 -2.43
CA SER A 104 2.99 6.42 -3.30
C SER A 104 4.13 7.38 -2.96
N SER A 105 3.84 8.52 -2.30
CA SER A 105 4.85 9.49 -1.85
C SER A 105 5.68 8.89 -0.72
N VAL A 106 5.02 8.25 0.24
CA VAL A 106 5.64 7.54 1.37
C VAL A 106 6.31 6.26 0.90
N TRP A 107 5.63 5.47 0.04
CA TRP A 107 6.21 4.26 -0.54
C TRP A 107 7.52 4.56 -1.28
N GLY A 108 7.63 5.74 -1.90
CA GLY A 108 8.84 6.22 -2.54
C GLY A 108 8.92 5.83 -4.02
N THR A 109 7.95 6.27 -4.83
CA THR A 109 7.98 6.11 -6.28
C THR A 109 9.24 6.74 -6.87
N LEU A 110 9.95 6.03 -7.75
CA LEU A 110 11.22 6.42 -8.39
C LEU A 110 12.41 6.55 -7.42
N LEU A 111 12.32 6.05 -6.20
CA LEU A 111 13.36 6.15 -5.18
C LEU A 111 13.89 4.76 -4.80
N SER A 112 15.18 4.67 -4.47
CA SER A 112 15.71 3.51 -3.74
C SER A 112 15.22 3.52 -2.29
N ASN A 113 15.38 2.41 -1.56
CA ASN A 113 14.92 2.31 -0.16
C ASN A 113 15.56 3.39 0.73
N GLU A 114 16.85 3.67 0.53
CA GLU A 114 17.62 4.66 1.27
C GLU A 114 17.18 6.10 0.96
N GLN A 115 16.61 6.32 -0.22
CA GLN A 115 16.15 7.62 -0.68
C GLN A 115 14.70 7.93 -0.27
N THR A 116 13.98 6.94 0.26
CA THR A 116 12.62 7.15 0.76
C THR A 116 12.63 8.00 2.04
N PHE A 117 11.49 8.58 2.38
CA PHE A 117 11.29 9.34 3.61
C PHE A 117 11.74 8.55 4.85
N ALA A 118 11.32 7.28 4.97
CA ALA A 118 11.73 6.40 6.06
C ALA A 118 13.24 6.11 6.05
N GLY A 119 13.82 5.82 4.87
CA GLY A 119 15.24 5.57 4.71
C GLY A 119 16.09 6.76 5.16
N MET A 120 15.70 7.97 4.75
CA MET A 120 16.40 9.20 5.14
C MET A 120 16.26 9.55 6.62
N LEU A 121 15.14 9.22 7.26
CA LEU A 121 15.00 9.35 8.72
C LEU A 121 15.86 8.33 9.46
N ASN A 122 15.95 7.10 8.98
CA ASN A 122 16.81 6.06 9.56
C ASN A 122 18.31 6.44 9.49
N GLU A 123 18.74 7.11 8.40
CA GLU A 123 20.10 7.57 8.24
C GLU A 123 20.52 8.59 9.33
N GLN A 124 19.57 9.35 9.86
CA GLN A 124 19.85 10.38 10.87
C GLN A 124 20.16 9.81 12.26
N ALA A 125 19.89 8.53 12.49
CA ALA A 125 20.21 7.81 13.72
C ALA A 125 19.73 8.52 15.01
N ILE A 126 18.51 9.09 14.99
CA ILE A 126 17.89 9.80 16.10
C ILE A 126 17.71 8.85 17.29
N LYS A 127 17.91 9.34 18.50
CA LYS A 127 17.73 8.58 19.73
C LYS A 127 16.76 9.27 20.68
N THR A 128 16.03 8.44 21.43
CA THR A 128 15.21 8.90 22.55
C THR A 128 16.11 9.31 23.73
N CYS A 129 15.54 9.99 24.72
CA CYS A 129 16.27 10.40 25.94
C CYS A 129 16.78 9.20 26.75
N ASP A 130 16.10 8.06 26.70
CA ASP A 130 16.52 6.81 27.34
C ASP A 130 17.51 6.00 26.48
N GLY A 131 17.93 6.53 25.33
CA GLY A 131 18.96 5.97 24.44
C GLY A 131 18.47 4.99 23.40
N ARG A 132 17.15 4.68 23.33
CA ARG A 132 16.61 3.83 22.27
C ARG A 132 16.76 4.50 20.91
N GLN A 133 17.04 3.69 19.89
CA GLN A 133 17.18 4.12 18.50
C GLN A 133 15.80 4.24 17.84
N PHE A 134 15.48 5.39 17.24
CA PHE A 134 14.33 5.49 16.35
C PHE A 134 14.55 4.63 15.11
N VAL A 135 13.60 3.74 14.83
CA VAL A 135 13.58 2.92 13.61
C VAL A 135 12.28 3.18 12.87
N PHE A 136 12.41 3.73 11.67
CA PHE A 136 11.30 4.14 10.84
C PHE A 136 10.96 3.07 9.81
N TYR A 137 9.73 2.57 9.84
CA TYR A 137 9.21 1.54 8.95
C TYR A 137 8.30 2.16 7.89
N ASN A 138 8.64 1.96 6.61
CA ASN A 138 7.85 2.44 5.49
C ASN A 138 6.65 1.53 5.23
N LEU A 139 5.51 1.86 5.78
CA LEU A 139 4.23 1.17 5.57
C LEU A 139 3.33 1.89 4.56
N GLY A 140 3.91 2.72 3.70
CA GLY A 140 3.23 3.31 2.56
C GLY A 140 2.82 2.27 1.52
N TYR A 141 1.72 2.54 0.80
CA TYR A 141 1.27 1.72 -0.32
C TYR A 141 0.72 2.62 -1.43
N PRO A 142 1.10 2.40 -2.71
CA PRO A 142 0.87 3.35 -3.81
C PRO A 142 -0.61 3.55 -4.22
N THR A 143 -1.47 3.91 -3.28
CA THR A 143 -2.85 4.37 -3.52
C THR A 143 -3.24 5.39 -2.45
N LEU A 144 -3.84 6.50 -2.89
CA LEU A 144 -4.38 7.55 -2.02
C LEU A 144 -5.68 7.08 -1.38
N SER A 145 -5.70 6.82 -0.08
CA SER A 145 -6.91 6.43 0.65
C SER A 145 -6.68 6.35 2.16
N LEU A 146 -7.29 7.25 2.92
CA LEU A 146 -7.29 7.19 4.38
C LEU A 146 -7.95 5.91 4.93
N GLN A 147 -8.95 5.37 4.23
CA GLN A 147 -9.57 4.09 4.63
C GLN A 147 -8.57 2.93 4.52
N LYS A 148 -7.75 2.91 3.47
CA LYS A 148 -6.66 1.93 3.31
C LYS A 148 -5.63 2.10 4.44
N ASP A 149 -5.25 3.34 4.76
CA ASP A 149 -4.28 3.59 5.82
C ASP A 149 -4.82 3.16 7.19
N ALA A 150 -6.07 3.47 7.51
CA ALA A 150 -6.70 3.00 8.75
C ALA A 150 -6.79 1.47 8.82
N LEU A 151 -7.07 0.80 7.69
CA LEU A 151 -7.01 -0.66 7.59
C LEU A 151 -5.59 -1.19 7.89
N PHE A 152 -4.56 -0.52 7.37
CA PHE A 152 -3.17 -0.86 7.65
C PHE A 152 -2.79 -0.61 9.11
N ILE A 153 -3.23 0.50 9.70
CA ILE A 153 -3.03 0.79 11.12
C ILE A 153 -3.63 -0.35 11.95
N ASN A 154 -4.87 -0.78 11.67
CA ASN A 154 -5.49 -1.91 12.38
C ASN A 154 -4.64 -3.18 12.35
N HIS A 155 -4.04 -3.51 11.21
CA HIS A 155 -3.15 -4.67 11.07
C HIS A 155 -1.78 -4.46 11.71
N ALA A 156 -1.25 -3.25 11.70
CA ALA A 156 0.08 -2.94 12.17
C ALA A 156 0.22 -2.88 13.69
N MET A 157 -0.87 -2.59 14.42
CA MET A 157 -0.81 -2.43 15.89
C MET A 157 -0.29 -3.67 16.62
N LYS A 158 -0.45 -4.86 16.05
CA LYS A 158 0.14 -6.11 16.62
C LYS A 158 1.68 -6.13 16.63
N TYR A 159 2.33 -5.20 15.93
CA TYR A 159 3.79 -5.06 15.89
C TYR A 159 4.32 -3.97 16.81
N GLU A 160 3.46 -3.42 17.67
CA GLU A 160 3.80 -2.55 18.81
C GLU A 160 4.59 -1.27 18.41
N PRO A 161 3.99 -0.36 17.60
CA PRO A 161 4.62 0.94 17.31
C PRO A 161 4.65 1.82 18.57
N ASP A 162 5.71 2.62 18.70
CA ASP A 162 5.84 3.67 19.72
C ASP A 162 5.33 5.04 19.22
N LEU A 163 5.28 5.22 17.88
CA LEU A 163 4.78 6.42 17.21
C LEU A 163 4.27 6.07 15.81
N ILE A 164 3.24 6.76 15.38
CA ILE A 164 2.73 6.69 14.00
C ILE A 164 2.89 8.06 13.35
N LEU A 165 3.53 8.11 12.18
CA LEU A 165 3.51 9.24 11.27
C LEU A 165 2.53 8.92 10.14
N TRP A 166 1.56 9.79 9.91
CA TRP A 166 0.53 9.59 8.90
C TRP A 166 0.49 10.75 7.90
N PRO A 167 1.39 10.76 6.90
CA PRO A 167 1.29 11.64 5.73
C PRO A 167 -0.02 11.46 4.99
N LEU A 168 -0.62 12.57 4.61
CA LEU A 168 -1.90 12.60 3.91
C LEU A 168 -2.06 13.89 3.09
N THR A 169 -2.94 13.86 2.11
CA THR A 169 -3.31 15.00 1.27
C THR A 169 -4.81 14.99 0.97
N LEU A 170 -5.31 16.02 0.30
CA LEU A 170 -6.75 16.15 0.00
C LEU A 170 -7.34 14.92 -0.72
N GLU A 171 -6.65 14.37 -1.71
CA GLU A 171 -7.13 13.18 -2.45
C GLU A 171 -7.10 11.88 -1.64
N SER A 172 -6.51 11.88 -0.44
CA SER A 172 -6.57 10.73 0.46
C SER A 172 -7.96 10.53 1.08
N PHE A 173 -8.78 11.59 1.12
CA PHE A 173 -10.11 11.56 1.72
C PHE A 173 -11.14 10.83 0.84
N PRO A 174 -12.11 10.12 1.44
CA PRO A 174 -13.20 9.49 0.70
C PRO A 174 -13.96 10.49 -0.18
N GLY A 175 -14.22 10.11 -1.42
CA GLY A 175 -14.96 10.95 -2.38
C GLY A 175 -14.16 12.10 -3.00
N MET A 176 -12.92 12.36 -2.53
CA MET A 176 -12.03 13.37 -3.10
C MET A 176 -11.14 12.82 -4.22
N ASN A 177 -10.94 11.51 -4.27
CA ASN A 177 -10.26 10.82 -5.36
C ASN A 177 -11.29 9.97 -6.14
N PRO A 178 -11.33 10.06 -7.49
CA PRO A 178 -12.19 9.22 -8.30
C PRO A 178 -11.79 7.74 -8.28
N SER A 179 -10.57 7.42 -7.85
CA SER A 179 -10.02 6.07 -7.77
C SER A 179 -10.10 5.54 -6.35
N THR A 180 -10.67 4.36 -6.15
CA THR A 180 -10.63 3.66 -4.87
C THR A 180 -9.44 2.71 -4.81
N SER A 181 -8.84 2.57 -3.63
CA SER A 181 -7.76 1.59 -3.43
C SER A 181 -8.27 0.16 -3.65
N PRO A 182 -7.61 -0.65 -4.50
CA PRO A 182 -7.98 -2.05 -4.71
C PRO A 182 -8.01 -2.86 -3.40
N LEU A 183 -7.16 -2.51 -2.43
CA LEU A 183 -7.08 -3.15 -1.13
C LEU A 183 -8.40 -3.12 -0.37
N LEU A 184 -9.22 -2.07 -0.52
CA LEU A 184 -10.53 -1.98 0.11
C LEU A 184 -11.49 -3.04 -0.45
N GLY A 185 -11.44 -3.28 -1.76
CA GLY A 185 -12.26 -4.30 -2.42
C GLY A 185 -11.88 -5.72 -2.01
N PHE A 186 -10.59 -5.99 -1.85
CA PHE A 186 -10.07 -7.30 -1.45
C PHE A 186 -10.26 -7.61 0.03
N ASN A 187 -10.29 -6.59 0.90
CA ASN A 187 -10.47 -6.73 2.34
C ASN A 187 -11.86 -6.25 2.80
N ARG A 188 -12.88 -6.47 1.97
CA ARG A 188 -14.24 -5.94 2.11
C ARG A 188 -14.88 -6.17 3.48
N GLU A 189 -14.76 -7.35 4.04
CA GLU A 189 -15.34 -7.73 5.34
C GLU A 189 -14.79 -6.82 6.45
N GLU A 190 -13.49 -6.61 6.45
CA GLU A 190 -12.83 -5.76 7.43
C GLU A 190 -13.13 -4.29 7.20
N VAL A 191 -13.13 -3.84 5.95
CA VAL A 191 -13.51 -2.47 5.59
C VAL A 191 -14.93 -2.17 6.02
N LYS A 192 -15.90 -3.07 5.81
CA LYS A 192 -17.28 -2.90 6.28
C LYS A 192 -17.40 -2.86 7.81
N ARG A 193 -16.55 -3.61 8.50
CA ARG A 193 -16.48 -3.56 9.97
C ARG A 193 -15.96 -2.23 10.48
N LEU A 194 -14.92 -1.69 9.86
CA LEU A 194 -14.33 -0.40 10.25
C LEU A 194 -15.13 0.80 9.74
N PHE A 195 -15.70 0.68 8.55
CA PHE A 195 -16.43 1.75 7.85
C PHE A 195 -17.76 1.24 7.32
N PRO A 196 -18.78 1.07 8.18
CA PRO A 196 -20.09 0.52 7.78
C PRO A 196 -20.80 1.32 6.69
N ALA A 197 -20.52 2.63 6.59
CA ALA A 197 -21.11 3.54 5.60
C ALA A 197 -20.30 3.66 4.30
N SER A 198 -19.18 2.90 4.16
CA SER A 198 -18.34 3.02 2.95
C SER A 198 -19.06 2.48 1.70
N ASP A 199 -19.04 3.28 0.64
CA ASP A 199 -19.54 2.90 -0.69
C ASP A 199 -18.55 1.97 -1.41
N LEU A 200 -18.43 0.74 -0.92
CA LEU A 200 -17.72 -0.29 -1.67
C LEU A 200 -18.58 -0.75 -2.86
N PRO A 201 -17.99 -0.94 -4.05
CA PRO A 201 -18.71 -1.48 -5.18
C PRO A 201 -19.51 -2.72 -4.78
N ALA A 202 -20.76 -2.81 -5.21
CA ALA A 202 -21.60 -3.95 -4.88
C ALA A 202 -20.89 -5.26 -5.26
N GLU A 203 -20.96 -6.24 -4.38
CA GLU A 203 -20.49 -7.59 -4.68
C GLU A 203 -21.33 -8.14 -5.82
N LYS A 204 -20.67 -8.57 -6.89
CA LYS A 204 -21.38 -9.23 -7.99
C LYS A 204 -21.85 -10.59 -7.50
N ASP A 205 -23.12 -10.91 -7.71
CA ASP A 205 -23.61 -12.27 -7.49
C ASP A 205 -22.73 -13.26 -8.25
N GLN A 206 -21.94 -14.02 -7.50
CA GLN A 206 -21.02 -14.99 -8.07
C GLN A 206 -21.75 -16.29 -8.36
N THR A 207 -21.72 -16.75 -9.61
CA THR A 207 -22.15 -18.09 -9.96
C THR A 207 -21.14 -19.13 -9.44
N ILE A 208 -21.56 -20.39 -9.32
CA ILE A 208 -20.64 -21.50 -8.98
C ILE A 208 -19.46 -21.54 -9.96
N TRP A 209 -19.71 -21.22 -11.23
CA TRP A 209 -18.67 -21.20 -12.25
C TRP A 209 -17.65 -20.08 -12.03
N ASP A 210 -18.11 -18.90 -11.62
CA ASP A 210 -17.22 -17.78 -11.28
C ASP A 210 -16.31 -18.17 -10.11
N ARG A 211 -16.84 -18.81 -9.06
CA ARG A 211 -16.04 -19.33 -7.94
C ARG A 211 -15.01 -20.37 -8.37
N VAL A 212 -15.38 -21.30 -9.24
CA VAL A 212 -14.43 -22.29 -9.80
C VAL A 212 -13.30 -21.59 -10.55
N GLN A 213 -13.63 -20.60 -11.38
CA GLN A 213 -12.62 -19.84 -12.11
C GLN A 213 -11.70 -19.03 -11.18
N GLU A 214 -12.28 -18.39 -10.16
CA GLU A 214 -11.55 -17.62 -9.17
C GLU A 214 -10.57 -18.50 -8.38
N GLN A 215 -11.04 -19.65 -7.87
CA GLN A 215 -10.18 -20.61 -7.17
C GLN A 215 -9.06 -21.15 -8.06
N ARG A 216 -9.36 -21.45 -9.31
CA ARG A 216 -8.34 -21.88 -10.27
C ARG A 216 -7.29 -20.80 -10.52
N ARG A 217 -7.73 -19.55 -10.68
CA ARG A 217 -6.80 -18.41 -10.83
C ARG A 217 -5.98 -18.21 -9.58
N GLY A 218 -6.62 -18.18 -8.41
CA GLY A 218 -5.95 -18.03 -7.11
C GLY A 218 -4.86 -19.08 -6.87
N LEU A 219 -5.15 -20.35 -7.18
CA LEU A 219 -4.14 -21.41 -7.08
C LEU A 219 -3.00 -21.24 -8.09
N ALA A 220 -3.31 -20.84 -9.33
CA ALA A 220 -2.27 -20.59 -10.33
C ALA A 220 -1.40 -19.37 -9.95
N ASP A 221 -2.01 -18.32 -9.43
CA ASP A 221 -1.31 -17.13 -8.96
C ASP A 221 -0.48 -17.43 -7.71
N TRP A 222 -0.98 -18.28 -6.80
CA TRP A 222 -0.21 -18.75 -5.67
C TRP A 222 1.05 -19.53 -6.10
N ILE A 223 0.93 -20.47 -7.06
CA ILE A 223 2.09 -21.21 -7.60
C ILE A 223 3.08 -20.24 -8.27
N ARG A 224 2.57 -19.31 -9.07
CA ARG A 224 3.38 -18.28 -9.72
C ARG A 224 4.14 -17.44 -8.69
N PHE A 225 3.46 -17.02 -7.63
CA PHE A 225 4.06 -16.25 -6.55
C PHE A 225 5.16 -17.03 -5.81
N GLN A 226 5.00 -18.34 -5.57
CA GLN A 226 6.05 -19.16 -4.98
C GLN A 226 7.34 -19.16 -5.80
N ILE A 227 7.21 -19.15 -7.13
CA ILE A 227 8.36 -19.21 -8.05
C ILE A 227 8.91 -17.81 -8.30
N TYR A 228 8.09 -16.90 -8.79
CA TYR A 228 8.51 -15.56 -9.18
C TYR A 228 8.74 -14.63 -7.99
N GLY A 229 7.98 -14.79 -6.91
CA GLY A 229 8.13 -13.96 -5.71
C GLY A 229 9.52 -14.02 -5.10
N VAL A 230 10.16 -15.20 -5.11
CA VAL A 230 11.55 -15.36 -4.67
C VAL A 230 12.51 -14.58 -5.58
N MET A 231 12.29 -14.62 -6.89
CA MET A 231 13.10 -13.87 -7.85
C MET A 231 12.89 -12.36 -7.69
N TRP A 232 11.66 -11.92 -7.48
CA TRP A 232 11.36 -10.50 -7.24
C TRP A 232 12.01 -10.00 -5.96
N ALA A 233 11.89 -10.76 -4.87
CA ALA A 233 12.53 -10.43 -3.62
C ALA A 233 14.06 -10.34 -3.75
N ALA A 234 14.68 -11.28 -4.48
CA ALA A 234 16.12 -11.32 -4.69
C ALA A 234 16.64 -10.16 -5.56
N THR A 235 15.81 -9.65 -6.49
CA THR A 235 16.16 -8.54 -7.38
C THR A 235 15.68 -7.18 -6.88
N GLY A 236 14.74 -7.14 -5.93
CA GLY A 236 14.11 -5.91 -5.45
C GLY A 236 13.05 -5.32 -6.40
N ILE A 237 12.75 -6.00 -7.52
CA ILE A 237 11.85 -5.50 -8.57
C ILE A 237 10.41 -5.28 -8.08
N ASP A 238 10.01 -5.95 -7.02
CA ASP A 238 8.72 -5.80 -6.36
C ASP A 238 8.60 -4.55 -5.49
N GLN A 239 9.71 -3.87 -5.27
CA GLN A 239 9.80 -2.58 -4.58
C GLN A 239 10.16 -1.44 -5.52
N ASP A 240 10.17 -1.70 -6.82
CA ASP A 240 10.44 -0.71 -7.85
C ASP A 240 9.21 -0.54 -8.75
N LEU A 241 8.80 0.70 -8.96
CA LEU A 241 7.75 1.04 -9.90
C LEU A 241 8.43 1.57 -11.16
N PHE A 242 8.47 0.75 -12.22
CA PHE A 242 9.09 1.12 -13.50
C PHE A 242 8.34 2.30 -14.13
N GLN A 243 8.72 3.49 -13.75
CA GLN A 243 8.30 4.74 -14.37
C GLN A 243 9.55 5.51 -14.78
N GLU A 244 9.51 6.12 -15.95
CA GLU A 244 10.55 7.07 -16.33
C GLU A 244 10.40 8.35 -15.52
N TRP A 245 11.52 8.86 -15.01
CA TRP A 245 11.53 10.14 -14.34
C TRP A 245 11.11 11.25 -15.33
N GLN A 246 10.20 12.07 -14.92
CA GLN A 246 9.79 13.28 -15.62
C GLN A 246 9.64 14.41 -14.61
N PRO A 247 10.01 15.65 -14.97
CA PRO A 247 9.75 16.80 -14.11
C PRO A 247 8.23 16.99 -13.96
N ALA A 248 7.81 17.47 -12.81
CA ALA A 248 6.41 17.80 -12.59
C ALA A 248 5.96 18.91 -13.58
N GLN A 249 4.75 18.78 -14.09
CA GLN A 249 4.15 19.77 -14.96
C GLN A 249 3.94 21.08 -14.20
N ARG A 250 4.30 22.22 -14.82
CA ARG A 250 4.23 23.55 -14.21
C ARG A 250 3.10 24.43 -14.78
N ASP A 251 2.85 24.32 -16.08
CA ASP A 251 1.83 25.10 -16.76
C ASP A 251 0.54 24.32 -16.87
N PHE A 252 -0.57 24.95 -16.52
CA PHE A 252 -1.88 24.32 -16.46
C PHE A 252 -2.92 25.14 -17.24
N ASP A 253 -3.98 24.47 -17.68
CA ASP A 253 -5.16 25.14 -18.20
C ASP A 253 -5.80 26.01 -17.11
N PRO A 254 -6.48 27.10 -17.49
CA PRO A 254 -7.16 28.03 -16.56
C PRO A 254 -8.45 27.39 -15.98
N ASP A 255 -8.34 26.18 -15.47
CA ASP A 255 -9.44 25.41 -14.88
C ASP A 255 -9.45 25.57 -13.36
N SER A 256 -10.54 26.12 -12.82
CA SER A 256 -10.76 26.27 -11.38
C SER A 256 -11.55 25.12 -10.76
N THR A 257 -11.93 24.10 -11.55
CA THR A 257 -12.72 22.98 -11.04
C THR A 257 -11.86 21.99 -10.24
N PHE A 258 -12.47 21.32 -9.28
CA PHE A 258 -11.90 20.19 -8.57
C PHE A 258 -12.69 18.94 -8.93
N ASN A 259 -12.05 17.94 -9.53
CA ASN A 259 -12.70 16.72 -10.04
C ASN A 259 -13.91 17.04 -10.95
N ASN A 260 -13.76 18.00 -11.87
CA ASN A 260 -14.81 18.50 -12.77
C ASN A 260 -16.02 19.15 -12.07
N LYS A 261 -15.87 19.54 -10.80
CA LYS A 261 -16.90 20.26 -10.04
C LYS A 261 -16.47 21.70 -9.82
N GLU A 262 -17.39 22.64 -10.04
CA GLU A 262 -17.26 24.03 -9.63
C GLU A 262 -17.07 24.13 -8.11
N LYS A 263 -16.67 25.30 -7.61
CA LYS A 263 -16.47 25.53 -6.18
C LYS A 263 -17.73 25.16 -5.37
N PHE A 264 -17.54 24.30 -4.38
CA PHE A 264 -18.56 23.84 -3.45
C PHE A 264 -18.04 23.95 -2.01
N ASP A 265 -18.88 23.68 -1.03
CA ASP A 265 -18.47 23.61 0.37
C ASP A 265 -17.67 22.34 0.60
N LEU A 266 -16.34 22.45 0.42
CA LEU A 266 -15.42 21.33 0.54
C LEU A 266 -15.33 20.86 1.99
N ALA A 267 -15.30 21.79 2.96
CA ALA A 267 -15.20 21.44 4.37
C ALA A 267 -16.36 20.55 4.83
N ALA A 268 -17.57 20.86 4.38
CA ALA A 268 -18.74 20.02 4.66
C ALA A 268 -18.74 18.68 3.90
N ALA A 269 -17.96 18.56 2.84
CA ALA A 269 -17.88 17.34 2.03
C ALA A 269 -16.75 16.39 2.47
N LEU A 270 -15.83 16.85 3.32
CA LEU A 270 -14.75 16.00 3.85
C LEU A 270 -15.26 15.01 4.87
N ASP A 271 -14.97 13.73 4.65
CA ASP A 271 -15.26 12.67 5.60
C ASP A 271 -14.02 12.36 6.46
N PHE A 272 -14.02 12.84 7.71
CA PHE A 272 -12.96 12.62 8.68
C PHE A 272 -13.07 11.26 9.41
N THR A 273 -14.10 10.46 9.15
CA THR A 273 -14.30 9.15 9.77
C THR A 273 -13.06 8.25 9.67
N PRO A 274 -12.34 8.16 8.53
CA PRO A 274 -11.15 7.32 8.46
C PRO A 274 -10.02 7.77 9.38
N LEU A 275 -9.80 9.09 9.55
CA LEU A 275 -8.79 9.62 10.47
C LEU A 275 -9.15 9.30 11.91
N THR A 276 -10.37 9.61 12.33
CA THR A 276 -10.87 9.29 13.68
C THR A 276 -10.77 7.79 13.95
N THR A 277 -11.15 6.96 12.99
CA THR A 277 -11.06 5.50 13.12
C THR A 277 -9.60 5.05 13.28
N GLY A 278 -8.69 5.52 12.42
CA GLY A 278 -7.28 5.15 12.47
C GLY A 278 -6.61 5.57 13.78
N ILE A 279 -6.89 6.79 14.27
CA ILE A 279 -6.38 7.29 15.55
C ILE A 279 -6.93 6.45 16.71
N ASN A 280 -8.22 6.13 16.71
CA ASN A 280 -8.83 5.27 17.75
C ASN A 280 -8.24 3.84 17.74
N LEU A 281 -7.92 3.30 16.56
CA LEU A 281 -7.27 1.99 16.42
C LEU A 281 -5.84 1.99 16.95
N ALA A 282 -5.14 3.12 16.87
CA ALA A 282 -3.79 3.28 17.45
C ALA A 282 -3.79 3.25 18.99
N GLY A 283 -4.93 3.46 19.64
CA GLY A 283 -5.07 3.42 21.11
C GLY A 283 -4.19 4.50 21.77
N ASP A 284 -3.30 4.06 22.66
CA ASP A 284 -2.39 4.97 23.37
C ASP A 284 -1.15 5.37 22.55
N THR A 285 -0.95 4.78 21.36
CA THR A 285 0.18 5.12 20.49
C THR A 285 -0.04 6.50 19.87
N PRO A 286 0.87 7.45 20.06
CA PRO A 286 0.76 8.78 19.44
C PRO A 286 0.67 8.70 17.92
N VAL A 287 -0.23 9.49 17.33
CA VAL A 287 -0.37 9.64 15.87
C VAL A 287 -0.12 11.09 15.49
N TRP A 288 0.85 11.31 14.60
CA TRP A 288 1.13 12.61 14.02
C TRP A 288 0.58 12.63 12.59
N LEU A 289 -0.43 13.45 12.36
CA LEU A 289 -0.94 13.74 11.03
C LEU A 289 -0.02 14.74 10.35
N VAL A 290 0.42 14.42 9.14
CA VAL A 290 1.33 15.26 8.36
C VAL A 290 0.66 15.61 7.04
N ASN A 291 0.23 16.87 6.85
CA ASN A 291 -0.15 17.33 5.52
C ASN A 291 1.11 17.43 4.68
N GLU A 292 1.25 16.47 3.77
CA GLU A 292 2.48 16.29 3.00
C GLU A 292 2.74 17.42 2.00
N PRO A 293 4.01 17.64 1.60
CA PRO A 293 4.35 18.63 0.58
C PRO A 293 3.66 18.33 -0.75
N ILE A 294 3.09 19.37 -1.35
CA ILE A 294 2.55 19.31 -2.71
C ILE A 294 3.31 20.24 -3.64
N LEU A 295 3.31 19.93 -4.92
CA LEU A 295 3.79 20.85 -5.96
C LEU A 295 2.99 22.16 -5.92
N ILE A 296 3.71 23.26 -5.70
CA ILE A 296 3.17 24.62 -5.80
C ILE A 296 3.80 25.24 -7.03
N SER A 297 3.08 25.19 -8.16
CA SER A 297 3.59 25.69 -9.42
C SER A 297 3.71 27.21 -9.42
N SER A 298 4.78 27.70 -10.04
CA SER A 298 5.00 29.10 -10.40
C SER A 298 4.72 29.40 -11.88
N GLY A 299 4.25 28.41 -12.65
CA GLY A 299 3.96 28.53 -14.08
C GLY A 299 2.67 29.24 -14.43
N GLU A 300 2.22 29.10 -15.68
CA GLU A 300 0.98 29.71 -16.17
C GLU A 300 -0.22 29.20 -15.36
N ASN A 301 -1.17 30.10 -15.05
CA ASN A 301 -2.35 29.83 -14.22
C ASN A 301 -2.08 29.39 -12.78
N SER A 302 -0.86 29.57 -12.27
CA SER A 302 -0.52 29.32 -10.87
C SER A 302 -1.35 30.13 -9.87
N ALA A 303 -1.95 31.24 -10.29
CA ALA A 303 -2.90 32.00 -9.48
C ALA A 303 -4.25 31.30 -9.30
N ILE A 304 -4.59 30.33 -10.15
CA ILE A 304 -5.84 29.57 -10.13
C ILE A 304 -5.63 28.21 -9.47
N ARG A 305 -4.50 27.53 -9.78
CA ARG A 305 -4.19 26.17 -9.33
C ARG A 305 -2.82 26.10 -8.68
N TYR A 306 -2.69 25.23 -7.65
CA TYR A 306 -1.38 24.85 -7.15
C TYR A 306 -0.67 23.86 -8.09
N ASN A 307 -1.43 22.91 -8.64
CA ASN A 307 -0.93 21.87 -9.54
C ASN A 307 -2.10 21.28 -10.36
N PHE A 308 -1.83 20.22 -11.11
CA PHE A 308 -2.84 19.62 -11.98
C PHE A 308 -3.97 18.88 -11.21
N PHE A 309 -3.81 18.58 -9.91
CA PHE A 309 -4.88 18.03 -9.07
C PHE A 309 -5.69 19.17 -8.44
N TYR A 310 -5.03 20.17 -7.86
CA TYR A 310 -5.64 21.07 -6.89
C TYR A 310 -5.80 22.50 -7.38
N PRO A 311 -7.03 22.97 -7.63
CA PRO A 311 -7.30 24.40 -7.66
C PRO A 311 -7.03 24.98 -6.26
N ARG A 312 -6.57 26.24 -6.19
CA ARG A 312 -6.16 26.86 -4.92
C ARG A 312 -7.25 26.82 -3.87
N TRP A 313 -8.47 27.17 -4.25
CA TRP A 313 -9.59 27.21 -3.31
C TRP A 313 -9.84 25.85 -2.63
N ALA A 314 -9.74 24.75 -3.37
CA ALA A 314 -10.02 23.43 -2.81
C ALA A 314 -8.93 23.01 -1.80
N TYR A 315 -7.68 23.25 -2.14
CA TYR A 315 -6.59 22.87 -1.23
C TYR A 315 -6.52 23.78 -0.01
N ASP A 316 -6.81 25.08 -0.16
CA ASP A 316 -6.87 26.03 0.95
C ASP A 316 -8.03 25.72 1.91
N ASP A 317 -9.23 25.44 1.36
CA ASP A 317 -10.41 25.04 2.15
C ASP A 317 -10.15 23.71 2.89
N TYR A 318 -9.48 22.75 2.24
CA TYR A 318 -9.07 21.47 2.85
C TYR A 318 -8.11 21.69 4.02
N ARG A 319 -7.04 22.47 3.84
CA ARG A 319 -6.05 22.72 4.88
C ARG A 319 -6.69 23.37 6.12
N GLN A 320 -7.57 24.35 5.89
CA GLN A 320 -8.30 25.00 6.97
C GLN A 320 -9.20 23.98 7.71
N ALA A 321 -9.98 23.20 6.98
CA ALA A 321 -10.86 22.19 7.58
C ALA A 321 -10.10 21.15 8.39
N LEU A 322 -8.95 20.67 7.88
CA LEU A 322 -8.11 19.69 8.59
C LEU A 322 -7.48 20.29 9.85
N GLN A 323 -7.02 21.55 9.79
CA GLN A 323 -6.48 22.24 10.95
C GLN A 323 -7.55 22.44 12.03
N ASP A 324 -8.77 22.83 11.63
CA ASP A 324 -9.89 23.04 12.56
C ASP A 324 -10.31 21.73 13.21
N GLU A 325 -10.40 20.64 12.46
CA GLU A 325 -10.72 19.30 12.95
C GLU A 325 -9.62 18.78 13.90
N ALA A 326 -8.35 18.96 13.53
CA ALA A 326 -7.23 18.58 14.39
C ALA A 326 -7.24 19.34 15.72
N ASN A 327 -7.51 20.63 15.69
CA ASN A 327 -7.62 21.46 16.90
C ASN A 327 -8.81 21.01 17.78
N ALA A 328 -9.97 20.73 17.16
CA ALA A 328 -11.17 20.32 17.87
C ALA A 328 -11.01 18.98 18.60
N ASN A 329 -10.22 18.06 18.01
CA ASN A 329 -9.99 16.72 18.56
C ASN A 329 -8.66 16.59 19.32
N GLY A 330 -7.83 17.64 19.38
CA GLY A 330 -6.51 17.61 20.03
C GLY A 330 -5.51 16.71 19.33
N TRP A 331 -5.62 16.53 18.00
CA TRP A 331 -4.69 15.73 17.22
C TRP A 331 -3.38 16.49 16.99
N THR A 332 -2.27 15.77 17.02
CA THR A 332 -0.99 16.33 16.57
C THR A 332 -0.99 16.44 15.05
N TYR A 333 -0.92 17.68 14.56
CA TYR A 333 -0.98 17.98 13.14
C TYR A 333 0.18 18.87 12.69
N LEU A 334 0.86 18.50 11.63
CA LEU A 334 1.94 19.23 10.99
C LEU A 334 1.55 19.59 9.56
N ASP A 335 1.35 20.88 9.29
CA ASP A 335 1.05 21.38 7.95
C ASP A 335 2.34 21.69 7.19
N LEU A 336 2.81 20.72 6.40
CA LEU A 336 4.07 20.79 5.65
C LEU A 336 3.89 20.99 4.14
N TRP A 337 2.69 21.31 3.70
CA TRP A 337 2.27 21.36 2.30
C TRP A 337 3.19 22.18 1.38
N ASN A 338 3.82 23.25 1.86
CA ASN A 338 4.70 24.17 1.12
C ASN A 338 6.19 24.06 1.50
N LEU A 339 6.57 22.97 2.17
CA LEU A 339 7.93 22.76 2.66
C LEU A 339 8.95 22.61 1.53
N VAL A 340 8.55 21.94 0.44
CA VAL A 340 9.46 21.51 -0.61
C VAL A 340 9.32 22.43 -1.83
N PRO A 341 10.45 22.96 -2.38
CA PRO A 341 10.40 23.83 -3.54
C PRO A 341 9.97 23.09 -4.81
N GLU A 342 9.36 23.82 -5.74
CA GLU A 342 8.79 23.32 -7.00
C GLU A 342 9.72 22.37 -7.78
N GLY A 343 11.02 22.68 -7.81
CA GLY A 343 12.01 21.90 -8.56
C GLY A 343 12.27 20.50 -8.01
N GLU A 344 11.79 20.19 -6.81
CA GLU A 344 12.02 18.91 -6.12
C GLU A 344 10.82 17.96 -6.20
N PHE A 345 9.94 18.18 -7.20
CA PHE A 345 8.86 17.26 -7.54
C PHE A 345 9.15 16.56 -8.86
N THR A 346 8.68 15.32 -8.99
CA THR A 346 8.84 14.48 -10.17
C THR A 346 7.51 14.37 -10.95
N ASN A 347 7.21 13.23 -11.51
CA ASN A 347 6.04 12.94 -12.35
C ASN A 347 4.66 13.07 -11.67
N SER A 348 4.60 13.56 -10.43
CA SER A 348 3.37 13.74 -9.67
C SER A 348 3.42 15.03 -8.85
N ALA A 349 2.27 15.48 -8.40
CA ALA A 349 2.16 16.63 -7.49
C ALA A 349 2.62 16.35 -6.05
N ILE A 350 2.90 15.10 -5.71
CA ILE A 350 3.32 14.65 -4.37
C ILE A 350 4.59 13.79 -4.38
N HIS A 351 5.08 13.36 -5.54
CA HIS A 351 6.31 12.56 -5.61
C HIS A 351 7.54 13.46 -5.59
N LEU A 352 8.35 13.29 -4.57
CA LEU A 352 9.54 14.10 -4.33
C LEU A 352 10.80 13.46 -4.93
N THR A 353 11.76 14.31 -5.31
CA THR A 353 13.13 13.88 -5.58
C THR A 353 13.81 13.45 -4.26
N PRO A 354 15.00 12.79 -4.32
CA PRO A 354 15.76 12.51 -3.10
C PRO A 354 16.07 13.78 -2.27
N VAL A 355 16.25 14.93 -2.90
CA VAL A 355 16.45 16.22 -2.20
C VAL A 355 15.18 16.65 -1.49
N GLY A 356 14.03 16.57 -2.15
CA GLY A 356 12.75 16.87 -1.54
C GLY A 356 12.42 15.96 -0.36
N GLN A 357 12.71 14.65 -0.48
CA GLN A 357 12.57 13.69 0.62
C GLN A 357 13.48 14.04 1.81
N ARG A 358 14.71 14.48 1.55
CA ARG A 358 15.65 14.93 2.60
C ARG A 358 15.08 16.14 3.36
N LEU A 359 14.52 17.12 2.64
CA LEU A 359 13.92 18.29 3.28
C LEU A 359 12.77 17.90 4.21
N LEU A 360 11.93 16.96 3.77
CA LEU A 360 10.82 16.44 4.57
C LEU A 360 11.35 15.69 5.81
N ALA A 361 12.31 14.78 5.60
CA ALA A 361 12.91 14.01 6.68
C ALA A 361 13.58 14.91 7.73
N ASP A 362 14.36 15.90 7.31
CA ASP A 362 15.01 16.85 8.22
C ASP A 362 13.99 17.69 9.00
N ARG A 363 12.85 18.00 8.39
CA ARG A 363 11.78 18.73 9.08
C ARG A 363 11.12 17.89 10.16
N ILE A 364 10.79 16.65 9.85
CA ILE A 364 10.18 15.71 10.81
C ILE A 364 11.17 15.35 11.92
N ALA A 365 12.44 15.12 11.60
CA ALA A 365 13.46 14.86 12.61
C ALA A 365 13.55 15.99 13.65
N ARG A 366 13.57 17.24 13.19
CA ARG A 366 13.55 18.41 14.10
C ARG A 366 12.28 18.49 14.96
N GLU A 367 11.12 18.07 14.42
CA GLU A 367 9.89 18.02 15.24
C GLU A 367 9.96 16.90 16.29
N ILE A 368 10.50 15.73 15.92
CA ILE A 368 10.74 14.64 16.87
C ILE A 368 11.67 15.12 17.98
N GLU A 369 12.84 15.71 17.65
CA GLU A 369 13.81 16.21 18.62
C GLU A 369 13.23 17.28 19.56
N ARG A 370 12.38 18.17 19.05
CA ARG A 370 11.69 19.20 19.87
C ARG A 370 10.69 18.60 20.86
N ASN A 371 10.06 17.49 20.49
CA ASN A 371 9.08 16.79 21.33
C ASN A 371 9.74 15.76 22.26
N LEU A 372 11.03 15.47 22.07
CA LEU A 372 11.85 14.74 23.00
C LEU A 372 12.34 15.73 24.08
N GLU A 373 11.49 16.05 25.05
CA GLU A 373 11.92 16.79 26.24
C GLU A 373 12.82 15.87 27.08
N CYS A 374 14.11 15.94 26.81
CA CYS A 374 15.12 15.27 27.66
C CYS A 374 15.40 16.17 28.84
N GLU A 375 14.97 15.79 30.05
CA GLU A 375 15.35 16.42 31.30
C GLU A 375 16.87 16.26 31.64
#